data_89bcba9469126ea9d8157975dfa1d75c
#
_entry.id   89bcba9469126ea9d8157975dfa1d75c
#
_cell.length_a   1.000
_cell.length_b   1.000
_cell.length_c   1.000
_cell.angle_alpha   90.00
_cell.angle_beta   90.00
_cell.angle_gamma   90.00
#
_symmetry.space_group_name_H-M   'P 1'
#
loop_
_entity.id
_entity.type
_entity.pdbx_description
1 polymer ?
#
loop_
_entity_poly.entity_id
_entity_poly.type
_entity_poly.pdbx_seq_one_letter_code
_entity_poly.pdbx_strand_id
1 'polypeptide(L)'
;MFDRMHRGAHYLLDIRPAGKWPAQFFYYAGGVPRIMEEIRDFLHLDVMTVTGKTLGENLDELKANGFYDKCDAYCAQWGTTWDDIIHPFDKAIGTDGAIAILKGNLAPDGAVIKHTACPKEMFKATLKARPFDSEEECIYAVLHKQVHPGEAVFIRYEGPKGSGMPEMFYTSEAISSDKELGKSIALITDGRFSGASTGPSIGHVSPEAAVGGPIALVEEGDLIHIDIPERKLEIVGIHGEPKTPEEIDAILAERRAAWKPKEPKYPSGVLKFYAQHALSPMAGGYMD
;
A
#
# COMPACT_ATOMS: atom_id res chain seq x y z
N MET A 1 4.39 5.81 -14.43
CA MET A 1 5.79 5.32 -14.37
C MET A 1 5.92 4.17 -13.38
N PHE A 2 5.57 4.34 -12.12
CA PHE A 2 5.76 3.38 -11.02
C PHE A 2 5.18 1.98 -11.33
N ASP A 3 3.89 1.88 -11.68
CA ASP A 3 3.25 0.58 -12.01
C ASP A 3 3.97 -0.13 -13.18
N ARG A 4 4.36 0.62 -14.23
CA ARG A 4 5.06 0.05 -15.38
C ARG A 4 6.41 -0.56 -15.00
N MET A 5 7.15 0.10 -14.09
CA MET A 5 8.44 -0.43 -13.61
C MET A 5 8.24 -1.66 -12.74
N HIS A 6 7.24 -1.64 -11.85
CA HIS A 6 6.94 -2.76 -10.96
C HIS A 6 6.48 -4.01 -11.71
N ARG A 7 5.71 -3.89 -12.79
CA ARG A 7 5.28 -5.05 -13.60
C ARG A 7 6.44 -5.83 -14.21
N GLY A 8 7.59 -5.20 -14.42
CA GLY A 8 8.78 -5.84 -14.93
C GLY A 8 9.85 -6.13 -13.85
N ALA A 9 9.60 -5.78 -12.61
CA ALA A 9 10.56 -5.93 -11.53
C ALA A 9 10.43 -7.30 -10.85
N HIS A 10 11.56 -7.90 -10.54
CA HIS A 10 11.62 -9.08 -9.69
C HIS A 10 11.58 -8.69 -8.22
N TYR A 11 10.92 -9.49 -7.40
CA TYR A 11 10.89 -9.31 -5.98
C TYR A 11 11.72 -10.43 -5.31
N LEU A 12 12.75 -10.02 -4.57
CA LEU A 12 13.84 -10.90 -4.12
C LEU A 12 13.85 -11.11 -2.61
N LEU A 13 13.13 -10.28 -1.84
CA LEU A 13 13.34 -10.18 -0.41
C LEU A 13 12.29 -10.96 0.39
N ASP A 14 12.70 -12.04 1.08
CA ASP A 14 11.82 -12.92 1.87
C ASP A 14 11.75 -12.47 3.35
N ILE A 15 11.34 -11.23 3.60
CA ILE A 15 11.18 -10.68 4.95
C ILE A 15 9.72 -10.35 5.28
N ARG A 16 9.41 -10.38 6.57
CA ARG A 16 8.09 -10.01 7.08
C ARG A 16 7.73 -8.57 6.73
N PRO A 17 6.44 -8.27 6.48
CA PRO A 17 5.27 -9.15 6.65
C PRO A 17 4.97 -10.05 5.44
N ALA A 18 5.55 -9.81 4.27
CA ALA A 18 5.30 -10.59 3.05
C ALA A 18 6.05 -11.94 3.03
N GLY A 19 7.15 -12.05 3.76
CA GLY A 19 8.01 -13.21 3.79
C GLY A 19 8.21 -13.82 5.18
N LYS A 20 9.18 -14.71 5.28
CA LYS A 20 9.45 -15.55 6.46
C LYS A 20 10.30 -14.85 7.51
N TRP A 21 11.36 -14.12 7.10
CA TRP A 21 12.42 -13.68 7.98
C TRP A 21 12.12 -12.34 8.65
N PRO A 22 12.51 -12.11 9.92
CA PRO A 22 12.52 -10.78 10.52
C PRO A 22 13.46 -9.81 9.79
N ALA A 23 13.18 -8.50 9.85
CA ALA A 23 13.96 -7.48 9.14
C ALA A 23 15.46 -7.44 9.51
N GLN A 24 15.84 -7.88 10.73
CA GLN A 24 17.25 -7.97 11.12
C GLN A 24 18.05 -8.94 10.23
N PHE A 25 17.40 -9.98 9.70
CA PHE A 25 18.06 -10.91 8.79
C PHE A 25 18.38 -10.28 7.43
N PHE A 26 17.59 -9.29 7.01
CA PHE A 26 17.94 -8.48 5.84
C PHE A 26 19.28 -7.77 6.03
N TYR A 27 19.53 -7.21 7.22
CA TYR A 27 20.83 -6.63 7.56
C TYR A 27 21.95 -7.69 7.53
N TYR A 28 21.72 -8.87 8.14
CA TYR A 28 22.71 -9.95 8.16
C TYR A 28 23.03 -10.48 6.75
N ALA A 29 22.06 -10.54 5.86
CA ALA A 29 22.25 -10.98 4.49
C ALA A 29 22.97 -9.97 3.59
N GLY A 30 23.29 -8.75 4.08
CA GLY A 30 24.00 -7.71 3.34
C GLY A 30 23.12 -6.52 2.92
N GLY A 31 21.84 -6.53 3.25
CA GLY A 31 20.93 -5.39 3.10
C GLY A 31 20.79 -4.89 1.67
N VAL A 32 20.54 -3.60 1.53
CA VAL A 32 20.39 -2.93 0.23
C VAL A 32 21.59 -3.15 -0.71
N PRO A 33 22.85 -3.11 -0.25
CA PRO A 33 23.99 -3.41 -1.12
C PRO A 33 23.92 -4.80 -1.77
N ARG A 34 23.47 -5.85 -1.05
CA ARG A 34 23.34 -7.19 -1.62
C ARG A 34 22.23 -7.21 -2.68
N ILE A 35 21.09 -6.55 -2.46
CA ILE A 35 20.06 -6.41 -3.49
C ILE A 35 20.62 -5.70 -4.72
N MET A 36 21.39 -4.62 -4.53
CA MET A 36 22.01 -3.88 -5.63
C MET A 36 22.98 -4.75 -6.44
N GLU A 37 23.71 -5.66 -5.80
CA GLU A 37 24.54 -6.64 -6.52
C GLU A 37 23.72 -7.61 -7.36
N GLU A 38 22.60 -8.13 -6.82
CA GLU A 38 21.70 -9.03 -7.55
C GLU A 38 21.04 -8.38 -8.76
N ILE A 39 20.81 -7.08 -8.71
CA ILE A 39 20.19 -6.31 -9.80
C ILE A 39 21.18 -5.39 -10.52
N ARG A 40 22.47 -5.64 -10.40
CA ARG A 40 23.56 -4.76 -10.85
C ARG A 40 23.40 -4.35 -12.31
N ASP A 41 23.02 -5.26 -13.19
CA ASP A 41 22.86 -5.02 -14.63
C ASP A 41 21.69 -4.07 -14.98
N PHE A 42 20.81 -3.80 -14.02
CA PHE A 42 19.69 -2.86 -14.15
C PHE A 42 19.96 -1.49 -13.55
N LEU A 43 21.13 -1.29 -12.93
CA LEU A 43 21.48 -0.06 -12.22
C LEU A 43 22.34 0.87 -13.08
N HIS A 44 22.18 2.15 -12.89
CA HIS A 44 23.08 3.17 -13.43
C HIS A 44 24.33 3.27 -12.54
N LEU A 45 25.34 2.45 -12.82
CA LEU A 45 26.52 2.31 -11.97
C LEU A 45 27.46 3.51 -12.01
N ASP A 46 27.35 4.36 -13.01
CA ASP A 46 28.14 5.57 -13.26
C ASP A 46 27.63 6.81 -12.49
N VAL A 47 26.47 6.72 -11.81
CA VAL A 47 25.93 7.86 -11.05
C VAL A 47 26.80 8.15 -9.82
N MET A 48 27.07 9.44 -9.61
CA MET A 48 27.83 9.93 -8.47
C MET A 48 26.98 9.82 -7.19
N THR A 49 27.59 9.35 -6.12
CA THR A 49 26.97 9.22 -4.79
C THR A 49 27.54 10.21 -3.78
N VAL A 50 26.92 10.27 -2.59
CA VAL A 50 27.37 11.14 -1.48
C VAL A 50 28.78 10.80 -0.95
N THR A 51 29.31 9.62 -1.27
CA THR A 51 30.68 9.22 -0.88
C THR A 51 31.75 9.87 -1.75
N GLY A 52 31.38 10.58 -2.81
CA GLY A 52 32.31 11.11 -3.82
C GLY A 52 32.80 10.04 -4.80
N LYS A 53 32.22 8.85 -4.78
CA LYS A 53 32.45 7.74 -5.70
C LYS A 53 31.16 7.43 -6.47
N THR A 54 31.29 6.77 -7.59
CA THR A 54 30.12 6.25 -8.31
C THR A 54 29.45 5.09 -7.54
N LEU A 55 28.23 4.75 -7.91
CA LEU A 55 27.52 3.60 -7.33
C LEU A 55 28.31 2.30 -7.56
N GLY A 56 28.83 2.10 -8.77
CA GLY A 56 29.63 0.92 -9.11
C GLY A 56 30.91 0.83 -8.26
N GLU A 57 31.65 1.92 -8.10
CA GLU A 57 32.86 1.95 -7.26
C GLU A 57 32.52 1.63 -5.80
N ASN A 58 31.41 2.11 -5.25
CA ASN A 58 30.99 1.76 -3.88
C ASN A 58 30.68 0.27 -3.73
N LEU A 59 29.98 -0.34 -4.68
CA LEU A 59 29.67 -1.77 -4.66
C LEU A 59 30.95 -2.63 -4.78
N ASP A 60 31.86 -2.24 -5.68
CA ASP A 60 33.14 -2.93 -5.86
C ASP A 60 34.01 -2.84 -4.59
N GLU A 61 34.00 -1.71 -3.91
CA GLU A 61 34.71 -1.55 -2.64
C GLU A 61 34.14 -2.44 -1.53
N LEU A 62 32.81 -2.56 -1.42
CA LEU A 62 32.19 -3.46 -0.46
C LEU A 62 32.57 -4.93 -0.71
N LYS A 63 32.69 -5.33 -1.97
CA LYS A 63 33.15 -6.65 -2.36
C LYS A 63 34.61 -6.86 -2.00
N ALA A 64 35.46 -5.89 -2.32
CA ALA A 64 36.91 -5.97 -2.10
C ALA A 64 37.32 -5.94 -0.61
N ASN A 65 36.54 -5.28 0.26
CA ASN A 65 36.83 -5.16 1.69
C ASN A 65 36.27 -6.28 2.56
N GLY A 66 35.67 -7.34 1.96
CA GLY A 66 35.13 -8.49 2.67
C GLY A 66 33.81 -8.24 3.39
N PHE A 67 33.04 -7.21 2.96
CA PHE A 67 31.73 -6.92 3.54
C PHE A 67 30.79 -8.11 3.41
N TYR A 68 30.69 -8.73 2.24
CA TYR A 68 29.80 -9.85 2.01
C TYR A 68 30.24 -11.12 2.75
N ASP A 69 31.56 -11.36 2.93
CA ASP A 69 32.06 -12.48 3.72
C ASP A 69 31.63 -12.37 5.19
N LYS A 70 31.61 -11.14 5.74
CA LYS A 70 31.09 -10.90 7.08
C LYS A 70 29.58 -11.14 7.17
N CYS A 71 28.83 -10.74 6.16
CA CYS A 71 27.39 -10.97 6.08
C CYS A 71 27.07 -12.48 6.03
N ASP A 72 27.80 -13.22 5.22
CA ASP A 72 27.66 -14.67 5.12
C ASP A 72 27.99 -15.37 6.45
N ALA A 73 29.01 -14.90 7.16
CA ALA A 73 29.34 -15.38 8.51
C ALA A 73 28.22 -15.06 9.54
N TYR A 74 27.55 -13.93 9.43
CA TYR A 74 26.39 -13.63 10.28
C TYR A 74 25.22 -14.57 10.00
N CYS A 75 24.89 -14.81 8.74
CA CYS A 75 23.84 -15.77 8.37
C CYS A 75 24.14 -17.18 8.90
N ALA A 76 25.38 -17.63 8.74
CA ALA A 76 25.83 -18.95 9.19
C ALA A 76 25.68 -19.16 10.70
N GLN A 77 25.87 -18.11 11.53
CA GLN A 77 25.63 -18.19 12.98
C GLN A 77 24.19 -18.57 13.35
N TRP A 78 23.23 -18.29 12.46
CA TRP A 78 21.82 -18.58 12.61
C TRP A 78 21.37 -19.81 11.81
N GLY A 79 22.31 -20.56 11.22
CA GLY A 79 22.02 -21.76 10.44
C GLY A 79 21.28 -21.48 9.13
N THR A 80 21.50 -20.31 8.53
CA THR A 80 20.90 -19.88 7.24
C THR A 80 21.98 -19.31 6.32
N THR A 81 21.61 -19.01 5.09
CA THR A 81 22.48 -18.37 4.10
C THR A 81 21.85 -17.04 3.65
N TRP A 82 22.62 -16.19 3.00
CA TRP A 82 22.10 -14.91 2.54
C TRP A 82 20.99 -15.07 1.47
N ASP A 83 21.09 -16.10 0.63
CA ASP A 83 20.15 -16.42 -0.46
C ASP A 83 18.83 -17.06 0.02
N ASP A 84 18.76 -17.48 1.29
CA ASP A 84 17.49 -17.80 1.95
C ASP A 84 16.66 -16.55 2.28
N ILE A 85 17.31 -15.38 2.32
CA ILE A 85 16.71 -14.11 2.79
C ILE A 85 16.56 -13.13 1.63
N ILE A 86 17.63 -12.95 0.85
CA ILE A 86 17.66 -12.16 -0.39
C ILE A 86 17.88 -13.18 -1.53
N HIS A 87 16.81 -13.54 -2.20
CA HIS A 87 16.88 -14.52 -3.30
C HIS A 87 17.70 -13.97 -4.46
N PRO A 88 18.54 -14.79 -5.11
CA PRO A 88 19.19 -14.44 -6.36
C PRO A 88 18.18 -14.01 -7.43
N PHE A 89 18.59 -13.13 -8.34
CA PHE A 89 17.68 -12.58 -9.35
C PHE A 89 17.04 -13.65 -10.23
N ASP A 90 17.78 -14.70 -10.58
CA ASP A 90 17.29 -15.85 -11.36
C ASP A 90 16.37 -16.81 -10.58
N LYS A 91 16.32 -16.67 -9.24
CA LYS A 91 15.46 -17.42 -8.33
C LYS A 91 14.51 -16.53 -7.54
N ALA A 92 14.11 -15.42 -8.14
CA ALA A 92 13.22 -14.45 -7.52
C ALA A 92 11.93 -15.07 -6.98
N ILE A 93 11.41 -14.53 -5.88
CA ILE A 93 10.15 -14.98 -5.26
C ILE A 93 8.96 -14.68 -6.18
N GLY A 94 9.05 -13.59 -6.93
CA GLY A 94 8.02 -13.18 -7.89
C GLY A 94 8.53 -12.19 -8.92
N THR A 95 7.77 -12.00 -10.00
CA THR A 95 8.16 -11.23 -11.20
C THR A 95 7.29 -10.00 -11.47
N ASP A 96 6.39 -9.63 -10.56
CA ASP A 96 5.46 -8.49 -10.70
C ASP A 96 5.69 -7.44 -9.60
N GLY A 97 6.91 -7.29 -9.13
CA GLY A 97 7.30 -6.41 -8.04
C GLY A 97 6.54 -6.71 -6.73
N ALA A 98 6.50 -5.74 -5.83
CA ALA A 98 5.83 -5.89 -4.53
C ALA A 98 4.59 -4.98 -4.37
N ILE A 99 4.50 -3.93 -5.19
CA ILE A 99 3.47 -2.88 -5.10
C ILE A 99 2.71 -2.81 -6.42
N ALA A 100 1.39 -2.72 -6.34
CA ALA A 100 0.51 -2.48 -7.46
C ALA A 100 -0.21 -1.14 -7.31
N ILE A 101 -0.36 -0.42 -8.44
CA ILE A 101 -1.18 0.78 -8.51
C ILE A 101 -2.52 0.40 -9.14
N LEU A 102 -3.57 0.48 -8.32
CA LEU A 102 -4.93 0.18 -8.76
C LEU A 102 -5.61 1.45 -9.29
N LYS A 103 -6.47 1.29 -10.29
CA LYS A 103 -7.27 2.36 -10.89
C LYS A 103 -8.70 1.89 -11.16
N GLY A 104 -9.59 2.84 -11.30
CA GLY A 104 -11.00 2.61 -11.62
C GLY A 104 -11.86 3.80 -11.22
N ASN A 105 -13.17 3.66 -11.31
CA ASN A 105 -14.11 4.72 -10.94
C ASN A 105 -14.04 5.11 -9.46
N LEU A 106 -13.54 4.20 -8.58
CA LEU A 106 -13.30 4.50 -7.17
C LEU A 106 -11.98 5.24 -6.94
N ALA A 107 -10.97 4.99 -7.75
CA ALA A 107 -9.63 5.57 -7.63
C ALA A 107 -9.12 6.03 -9.01
N PRO A 108 -9.70 7.07 -9.64
CA PRO A 108 -9.34 7.48 -11.00
C PRO A 108 -7.89 7.96 -11.10
N ASP A 109 -7.35 8.60 -10.07
CA ASP A 109 -5.94 9.00 -10.03
C ASP A 109 -5.03 7.86 -9.56
N GLY A 110 -5.55 6.90 -8.82
CA GLY A 110 -4.88 5.69 -8.38
C GLY A 110 -5.03 5.40 -6.90
N ALA A 111 -4.67 4.17 -6.54
CA ALA A 111 -4.54 3.67 -5.17
C ALA A 111 -3.36 2.70 -5.11
N VAL A 112 -2.83 2.44 -3.93
CA VAL A 112 -1.62 1.64 -3.74
C VAL A 112 -1.91 0.42 -2.89
N ILE A 113 -1.50 -0.76 -3.35
CA ILE A 113 -1.50 -1.98 -2.55
C ILE A 113 -0.14 -2.68 -2.56
N LYS A 114 0.32 -3.13 -1.40
CA LYS A 114 1.44 -4.08 -1.27
C LYS A 114 0.90 -5.49 -1.46
N HIS A 115 0.79 -5.94 -2.72
CA HIS A 115 0.13 -7.20 -3.05
C HIS A 115 0.88 -8.44 -2.56
N THR A 116 2.19 -8.35 -2.30
CA THR A 116 2.98 -9.46 -1.74
C THR A 116 2.58 -9.83 -0.31
N ALA A 117 1.92 -8.94 0.42
CA ALA A 117 1.38 -9.19 1.76
C ALA A 117 -0.14 -9.48 1.75
N CYS A 118 -0.75 -9.52 0.57
CA CYS A 118 -2.17 -9.81 0.38
C CYS A 118 -2.37 -11.32 0.12
N PRO A 119 -3.33 -11.99 0.77
CA PRO A 119 -3.71 -13.36 0.44
C PRO A 119 -4.13 -13.47 -1.03
N LYS A 120 -3.70 -14.53 -1.72
CA LYS A 120 -3.98 -14.71 -3.15
C LYS A 120 -5.48 -14.83 -3.45
N GLU A 121 -6.25 -15.34 -2.50
CA GLU A 121 -7.71 -15.45 -2.57
C GLU A 121 -8.39 -14.07 -2.69
N MET A 122 -7.71 -13.04 -2.20
CA MET A 122 -8.19 -11.64 -2.23
C MET A 122 -7.66 -10.85 -3.43
N PHE A 123 -6.87 -11.46 -4.32
CA PHE A 123 -6.35 -10.79 -5.52
C PHE A 123 -7.47 -10.41 -6.49
N LYS A 124 -8.57 -11.14 -6.46
CA LYS A 124 -9.77 -10.85 -7.21
C LYS A 124 -10.99 -11.10 -6.32
N ALA A 125 -11.63 -10.02 -5.87
CA ALA A 125 -12.73 -10.09 -4.93
C ALA A 125 -13.78 -9.02 -5.25
N THR A 126 -15.04 -9.32 -4.92
CA THR A 126 -16.13 -8.34 -4.88
C THR A 126 -16.73 -8.36 -3.49
N LEU A 127 -16.62 -7.24 -2.78
CA LEU A 127 -16.93 -7.09 -1.37
C LEU A 127 -18.01 -6.04 -1.17
N LYS A 128 -18.71 -6.08 -0.03
CA LYS A 128 -19.70 -5.06 0.34
C LYS A 128 -19.02 -3.92 1.09
N ALA A 129 -19.25 -2.69 0.68
CA ALA A 129 -18.69 -1.51 1.31
C ALA A 129 -19.23 -1.31 2.73
N ARG A 130 -18.30 -1.01 3.65
CA ARG A 130 -18.55 -0.59 5.02
C ARG A 130 -17.75 0.70 5.31
N PRO A 131 -18.31 1.90 5.04
CA PRO A 131 -17.59 3.15 5.17
C PRO A 131 -17.63 3.72 6.58
N PHE A 132 -16.47 4.24 7.02
CA PHE A 132 -16.27 5.04 8.24
C PHE A 132 -15.57 6.34 7.87
N ASP A 133 -15.86 7.42 8.58
CA ASP A 133 -15.36 8.74 8.27
C ASP A 133 -14.18 9.18 9.17
N SER A 134 -13.64 8.24 9.93
CA SER A 134 -12.40 8.38 10.71
C SER A 134 -11.82 7.01 11.07
N GLU A 135 -10.53 6.96 11.43
CA GLU A 135 -9.94 5.74 11.98
C GLU A 135 -10.56 5.36 13.32
N GLU A 136 -10.88 6.37 14.15
CA GLU A 136 -11.47 6.17 15.47
C GLU A 136 -12.83 5.45 15.41
N GLU A 137 -13.69 5.83 14.45
CA GLU A 137 -14.97 5.14 14.22
C GLU A 137 -14.75 3.70 13.73
N CYS A 138 -13.81 3.52 12.80
CA CYS A 138 -13.53 2.21 12.23
C CYS A 138 -12.97 1.24 13.27
N ILE A 139 -11.96 1.63 14.04
CA ILE A 139 -11.38 0.77 15.08
C ILE A 139 -12.41 0.42 16.16
N TYR A 140 -13.27 1.37 16.53
CA TYR A 140 -14.37 1.10 17.45
C TYR A 140 -15.27 -0.01 16.91
N ALA A 141 -15.68 0.07 15.64
CA ALA A 141 -16.52 -0.92 15.00
C ALA A 141 -15.86 -2.31 14.92
N VAL A 142 -14.55 -2.37 14.60
CA VAL A 142 -13.78 -3.61 14.57
C VAL A 142 -13.72 -4.27 15.96
N LEU A 143 -13.35 -3.51 16.99
CA LEU A 143 -13.24 -4.01 18.37
C LEU A 143 -14.59 -4.45 18.95
N HIS A 144 -15.69 -3.87 18.49
CA HIS A 144 -17.06 -4.25 18.90
C HIS A 144 -17.72 -5.26 17.96
N LYS A 145 -16.94 -5.89 17.04
CA LYS A 145 -17.40 -6.94 16.11
C LYS A 145 -18.56 -6.50 15.21
N GLN A 146 -18.53 -5.24 14.78
CA GLN A 146 -19.50 -4.66 13.85
C GLN A 146 -19.01 -4.71 12.40
N VAL A 147 -17.81 -5.23 12.15
CA VAL A 147 -17.22 -5.50 10.85
C VAL A 147 -17.26 -7.01 10.61
N HIS A 148 -17.64 -7.43 9.42
CA HIS A 148 -17.89 -8.83 9.09
C HIS A 148 -17.07 -9.33 7.90
N PRO A 149 -16.79 -10.64 7.80
CA PRO A 149 -16.19 -11.24 6.63
C PRO A 149 -16.90 -10.85 5.33
N GLY A 150 -16.13 -10.57 4.26
CA GLY A 150 -16.68 -10.18 2.96
C GLY A 150 -16.96 -8.68 2.81
N GLU A 151 -16.52 -7.87 3.76
CA GLU A 151 -16.67 -6.40 3.67
C GLU A 151 -15.41 -5.73 3.11
N ALA A 152 -15.63 -4.67 2.32
CA ALA A 152 -14.65 -3.65 1.98
C ALA A 152 -14.80 -2.50 2.99
N VAL A 153 -13.92 -2.45 3.96
CA VAL A 153 -13.94 -1.48 5.06
C VAL A 153 -13.22 -0.22 4.60
N PHE A 154 -13.91 0.92 4.64
CA PHE A 154 -13.35 2.20 4.25
C PHE A 154 -13.05 3.06 5.47
N ILE A 155 -11.86 3.69 5.48
CA ILE A 155 -11.54 4.80 6.37
C ILE A 155 -11.30 6.03 5.50
N ARG A 156 -12.19 7.00 5.60
CA ARG A 156 -12.24 8.19 4.75
C ARG A 156 -11.82 9.44 5.49
N TYR A 157 -11.48 10.50 4.73
CA TYR A 157 -11.05 11.80 5.25
C TYR A 157 -9.72 11.75 6.03
N GLU A 158 -8.90 10.75 5.72
CA GLU A 158 -7.56 10.56 6.29
C GLU A 158 -6.44 10.82 5.25
N GLY A 159 -6.79 11.41 4.11
CA GLY A 159 -5.83 11.88 3.12
C GLY A 159 -5.05 13.12 3.56
N PRO A 160 -4.15 13.66 2.72
CA PRO A 160 -3.33 14.84 3.04
C PRO A 160 -4.17 16.05 3.49
N LYS A 161 -5.25 16.34 2.80
CA LYS A 161 -6.16 17.46 3.15
C LYS A 161 -7.14 17.11 4.27
N GLY A 162 -7.48 15.84 4.42
CA GLY A 162 -8.38 15.37 5.46
C GLY A 162 -7.77 15.50 6.85
N SER A 163 -6.65 14.82 7.08
CA SER A 163 -6.02 14.75 8.41
C SER A 163 -4.48 14.70 8.39
N GLY A 164 -3.85 14.97 7.24
CA GLY A 164 -2.39 14.94 7.10
C GLY A 164 -1.86 13.55 6.78
N MET A 165 -2.71 12.64 6.32
CA MET A 165 -2.35 11.31 5.82
C MET A 165 -1.64 10.42 6.87
N PRO A 166 -2.23 10.21 8.06
CA PRO A 166 -1.66 9.32 9.06
C PRO A 166 -1.68 7.86 8.59
N GLU A 167 -0.93 7.00 9.28
CA GLU A 167 -0.99 5.57 9.08
C GLU A 167 -2.21 4.98 9.80
N MET A 168 -3.00 4.13 9.11
CA MET A 168 -4.13 3.38 9.67
C MET A 168 -3.63 2.13 10.41
N PHE A 169 -2.69 2.34 11.33
CA PHE A 169 -1.97 1.26 11.99
C PHE A 169 -2.85 0.49 12.99
N TYR A 170 -3.54 1.21 13.86
CA TYR A 170 -4.33 0.56 14.92
C TYR A 170 -5.47 -0.28 14.35
N THR A 171 -6.14 0.20 13.33
CA THR A 171 -7.21 -0.55 12.66
C THR A 171 -6.65 -1.76 11.93
N SER A 172 -5.53 -1.61 11.21
CA SER A 172 -4.91 -2.75 10.52
C SER A 172 -4.44 -3.84 11.47
N GLU A 173 -3.90 -3.49 12.64
CA GLU A 173 -3.51 -4.45 13.68
C GLU A 173 -4.74 -5.12 14.34
N ALA A 174 -5.80 -4.37 14.62
CA ALA A 174 -7.03 -4.94 15.17
C ALA A 174 -7.64 -5.97 14.22
N ILE A 175 -7.66 -5.68 12.92
CA ILE A 175 -8.16 -6.60 11.88
C ILE A 175 -7.25 -7.82 11.73
N SER A 176 -5.92 -7.64 11.68
CA SER A 176 -4.97 -8.73 11.49
C SER A 176 -4.90 -9.67 12.69
N SER A 177 -5.25 -9.17 13.89
CA SER A 177 -5.36 -9.98 15.13
C SER A 177 -6.54 -10.97 15.08
N ASP A 178 -7.56 -10.67 14.30
CA ASP A 178 -8.66 -11.60 14.01
C ASP A 178 -8.35 -12.38 12.74
N LYS A 179 -8.10 -13.69 12.89
CA LYS A 179 -7.67 -14.55 11.78
C LYS A 179 -8.70 -14.70 10.65
N GLU A 180 -9.98 -14.49 10.94
CA GLU A 180 -11.05 -14.55 9.97
C GLU A 180 -11.14 -13.23 9.20
N LEU A 181 -11.22 -12.10 9.91
CA LEU A 181 -11.25 -10.78 9.28
C LEU A 181 -10.00 -10.50 8.46
N GLY A 182 -8.81 -10.77 8.97
CA GLY A 182 -7.54 -10.50 8.29
C GLY A 182 -7.37 -11.20 6.94
N LYS A 183 -8.21 -12.20 6.62
CA LYS A 183 -8.18 -12.93 5.34
C LYS A 183 -9.38 -12.66 4.43
N SER A 184 -10.42 -12.02 4.94
CA SER A 184 -11.72 -11.96 4.26
C SER A 184 -12.24 -10.55 4.01
N ILE A 185 -11.59 -9.52 4.53
CA ILE A 185 -11.94 -8.13 4.30
C ILE A 185 -10.85 -7.40 3.54
N ALA A 186 -11.20 -6.32 2.84
CA ALA A 186 -10.24 -5.33 2.35
C ALA A 186 -10.35 -4.06 3.18
N LEU A 187 -9.21 -3.50 3.60
CA LEU A 187 -9.14 -2.21 4.27
C LEU A 187 -8.69 -1.14 3.27
N ILE A 188 -9.53 -0.14 3.02
CA ILE A 188 -9.36 0.85 1.95
C ILE A 188 -9.37 2.25 2.56
N THR A 189 -8.39 3.10 2.22
CA THR A 189 -8.30 4.45 2.78
C THR A 189 -7.66 5.44 1.79
N ASP A 190 -8.03 6.71 1.91
CA ASP A 190 -7.31 7.83 1.31
C ASP A 190 -6.08 8.27 2.14
N GLY A 191 -5.92 7.72 3.35
CA GLY A 191 -4.71 7.77 4.14
C GLY A 191 -3.65 6.77 3.67
N ARG A 192 -2.80 6.28 4.56
CA ARG A 192 -1.72 5.33 4.25
C ARG A 192 -1.64 4.18 5.25
N PHE A 193 -0.84 3.18 4.91
CA PHE A 193 -0.54 2.04 5.77
C PHE A 193 0.94 1.97 6.11
N SER A 194 1.23 1.35 7.25
CA SER A 194 2.59 0.96 7.63
C SER A 194 3.14 -0.11 6.68
N GLY A 195 4.45 -0.16 6.51
CA GLY A 195 5.14 -1.27 5.84
C GLY A 195 4.92 -2.63 6.52
N ALA A 196 4.52 -2.66 7.79
CA ALA A 196 4.21 -3.87 8.54
C ALA A 196 2.79 -4.40 8.31
N SER A 197 1.89 -3.64 7.70
CA SER A 197 0.50 -4.05 7.46
C SER A 197 0.42 -5.29 6.59
N THR A 198 -0.49 -6.21 6.95
CA THR A 198 -0.80 -7.44 6.23
C THR A 198 -2.23 -7.39 5.67
N GLY A 199 -2.55 -8.32 4.78
CA GLY A 199 -3.87 -8.40 4.16
C GLY A 199 -4.07 -7.43 3.00
N PRO A 200 -5.29 -7.36 2.43
CA PRO A 200 -5.64 -6.48 1.32
C PRO A 200 -5.84 -5.03 1.81
N SER A 201 -4.71 -4.37 2.14
CA SER A 201 -4.67 -2.99 2.60
C SER A 201 -4.37 -2.07 1.41
N ILE A 202 -5.37 -1.30 0.98
CA ILE A 202 -5.34 -0.40 -0.17
C ILE A 202 -5.35 1.04 0.34
N GLY A 203 -4.22 1.72 0.23
CA GLY A 203 -4.06 3.11 0.66
C GLY A 203 -3.93 4.09 -0.49
N HIS A 204 -3.76 5.37 -0.14
CA HIS A 204 -3.52 6.45 -1.09
C HIS A 204 -4.64 6.61 -2.14
N VAL A 205 -5.88 6.21 -1.80
CA VAL A 205 -7.01 6.32 -2.74
C VAL A 205 -7.18 7.78 -3.14
N SER A 206 -7.09 8.03 -4.44
CA SER A 206 -7.07 9.38 -4.99
C SER A 206 -8.06 9.54 -6.16
N PRO A 207 -8.77 10.68 -6.20
CA PRO A 207 -8.77 11.82 -5.25
C PRO A 207 -9.32 11.46 -3.87
N GLU A 208 -8.77 12.09 -2.80
CA GLU A 208 -9.17 11.86 -1.41
C GLU A 208 -10.61 12.35 -1.10
N ALA A 209 -11.20 11.87 -0.01
CA ALA A 209 -12.56 12.21 0.39
C ALA A 209 -12.74 13.70 0.72
N ALA A 210 -11.73 14.34 1.32
CA ALA A 210 -11.79 15.76 1.71
C ALA A 210 -11.97 16.73 0.54
N VAL A 211 -11.59 16.31 -0.69
CA VAL A 211 -11.86 17.07 -1.92
C VAL A 211 -13.06 16.52 -2.70
N GLY A 212 -13.85 15.64 -2.09
CA GLY A 212 -14.97 14.97 -2.71
C GLY A 212 -14.56 13.91 -3.73
N GLY A 213 -13.43 13.22 -3.58
CA GLY A 213 -13.07 12.06 -4.37
C GLY A 213 -14.14 10.97 -4.34
N PRO A 214 -14.17 10.04 -5.30
CA PRO A 214 -15.18 8.96 -5.33
C PRO A 214 -15.29 8.18 -4.03
N ILE A 215 -14.21 8.04 -3.28
CA ILE A 215 -14.20 7.40 -1.97
C ILE A 215 -15.17 8.07 -0.97
N ALA A 216 -15.38 9.39 -1.07
CA ALA A 216 -16.36 10.11 -0.25
C ALA A 216 -17.82 9.76 -0.59
N LEU A 217 -18.05 9.19 -1.77
CA LEU A 217 -19.37 8.90 -2.32
C LEU A 217 -19.81 7.44 -2.09
N VAL A 218 -18.91 6.61 -1.56
CA VAL A 218 -19.21 5.20 -1.22
C VAL A 218 -20.23 5.15 -0.09
N GLU A 219 -21.27 4.37 -0.28
CA GLU A 219 -22.32 4.11 0.72
C GLU A 219 -22.27 2.66 1.21
N GLU A 220 -22.87 2.42 2.38
CA GLU A 220 -22.93 1.07 2.94
C GLU A 220 -23.64 0.10 2.00
N GLY A 221 -23.01 -1.05 1.77
CA GLY A 221 -23.55 -2.09 0.90
C GLY A 221 -23.22 -1.94 -0.58
N ASP A 222 -22.57 -0.86 -1.03
CA ASP A 222 -22.05 -0.77 -2.40
C ASP A 222 -21.10 -1.93 -2.69
N LEU A 223 -21.11 -2.46 -3.92
CA LEU A 223 -20.24 -3.56 -4.32
C LEU A 223 -18.92 -3.01 -4.85
N ILE A 224 -17.83 -3.39 -4.20
CA ILE A 224 -16.48 -2.98 -4.51
C ILE A 224 -15.71 -4.12 -5.14
N HIS A 225 -15.28 -3.95 -6.38
CA HIS A 225 -14.47 -4.91 -7.11
C HIS A 225 -12.99 -4.55 -7.02
N ILE A 226 -12.20 -5.52 -6.58
CA ILE A 226 -10.74 -5.49 -6.53
C ILE A 226 -10.23 -6.53 -7.51
N ASP A 227 -9.35 -6.13 -8.44
CA ASP A 227 -8.64 -7.05 -9.32
C ASP A 227 -7.16 -6.59 -9.40
N ILE A 228 -6.32 -7.18 -8.56
CA ILE A 228 -4.91 -6.79 -8.44
C ILE A 228 -4.14 -7.09 -9.72
N PRO A 229 -4.27 -8.28 -10.37
CA PRO A 229 -3.65 -8.55 -11.66
C PRO A 229 -4.00 -7.53 -12.73
N GLU A 230 -5.28 -7.16 -12.85
CA GLU A 230 -5.76 -6.19 -13.84
C GLU A 230 -5.63 -4.73 -13.36
N ARG A 231 -5.11 -4.52 -12.12
CA ARG A 231 -4.93 -3.19 -11.53
C ARG A 231 -6.24 -2.39 -11.40
N LYS A 232 -7.33 -3.07 -10.98
CA LYS A 232 -8.64 -2.45 -10.86
C LYS A 232 -9.09 -2.26 -9.43
N LEU A 233 -9.74 -1.12 -9.18
CA LEU A 233 -10.47 -0.80 -7.95
C LEU A 233 -11.73 -0.02 -8.35
N GLU A 234 -12.88 -0.70 -8.32
CA GLU A 234 -14.10 -0.20 -8.94
C GLU A 234 -15.33 -0.40 -8.04
N ILE A 235 -16.26 0.55 -8.09
CA ILE A 235 -17.64 0.33 -7.65
C ILE A 235 -18.36 -0.34 -8.80
N VAL A 236 -18.94 -1.53 -8.57
CA VAL A 236 -19.59 -2.35 -9.59
C VAL A 236 -21.06 -2.66 -9.25
N GLY A 237 -21.54 -2.12 -8.14
CA GLY A 237 -22.94 -2.27 -7.73
C GLY A 237 -23.30 -1.32 -6.61
N ILE A 238 -24.58 -1.14 -6.37
CA ILE A 238 -25.16 -0.21 -5.42
C ILE A 238 -26.05 -0.99 -4.46
N HIS A 239 -25.85 -0.81 -3.16
CA HIS A 239 -26.62 -1.47 -2.08
C HIS A 239 -26.78 -2.98 -2.28
N GLY A 240 -25.72 -3.66 -2.73
CA GLY A 240 -25.68 -5.11 -2.94
C GLY A 240 -26.17 -5.57 -4.31
N GLU A 241 -26.63 -4.69 -5.17
CA GLU A 241 -27.10 -5.00 -6.53
C GLU A 241 -26.05 -4.61 -7.57
N PRO A 242 -25.59 -5.53 -8.44
CA PRO A 242 -24.74 -5.20 -9.57
C PRO A 242 -25.43 -4.17 -10.50
N LYS A 243 -24.63 -3.24 -11.05
CA LYS A 243 -25.08 -2.20 -11.96
C LYS A 243 -24.15 -2.11 -13.18
N THR A 244 -24.66 -1.53 -14.28
CA THR A 244 -23.82 -1.23 -15.42
C THR A 244 -22.89 -0.03 -15.12
N PRO A 245 -21.77 0.14 -15.82
CA PRO A 245 -20.90 1.30 -15.65
C PRO A 245 -21.64 2.63 -15.79
N GLU A 246 -22.57 2.74 -16.74
CA GLU A 246 -23.35 3.94 -16.99
C GLU A 246 -24.30 4.27 -15.83
N GLU A 247 -24.92 3.24 -15.24
CA GLU A 247 -25.78 3.41 -14.05
C GLU A 247 -24.94 3.85 -12.84
N ILE A 248 -23.74 3.26 -12.65
CA ILE A 248 -22.82 3.66 -11.59
C ILE A 248 -22.40 5.14 -11.75
N ASP A 249 -22.00 5.53 -12.95
CA ASP A 249 -21.58 6.91 -13.25
C ASP A 249 -22.71 7.91 -12.95
N ALA A 250 -23.94 7.59 -13.33
CA ALA A 250 -25.11 8.44 -13.05
C ALA A 250 -25.36 8.59 -11.53
N ILE A 251 -25.32 7.47 -10.78
CA ILE A 251 -25.51 7.48 -9.32
C ILE A 251 -24.39 8.24 -8.62
N LEU A 252 -23.13 8.02 -9.04
CA LEU A 252 -21.99 8.76 -8.48
C LEU A 252 -22.08 10.27 -8.76
N ALA A 253 -22.60 10.65 -9.94
CA ALA A 253 -22.86 12.06 -10.26
C ALA A 253 -23.94 12.68 -9.34
N GLU A 254 -25.02 11.95 -9.04
CA GLU A 254 -26.05 12.39 -8.09
C GLU A 254 -25.50 12.52 -6.66
N ARG A 255 -24.76 11.51 -6.17
CA ARG A 255 -24.10 11.56 -4.87
C ARG A 255 -23.10 12.71 -4.78
N ARG A 256 -22.36 12.97 -5.85
CA ARG A 256 -21.42 14.09 -5.96
C ARG A 256 -22.14 15.43 -5.88
N ALA A 257 -23.27 15.59 -6.53
CA ALA A 257 -24.08 16.83 -6.47
C ALA A 257 -24.63 17.08 -5.06
N ALA A 258 -24.91 16.04 -4.30
CA ALA A 258 -25.38 16.09 -2.93
C ALA A 258 -24.25 16.25 -1.89
N TRP A 259 -23.02 15.87 -2.23
CA TRP A 259 -21.88 15.88 -1.32
C TRP A 259 -21.52 17.32 -0.90
N LYS A 260 -21.15 17.46 0.37
CA LYS A 260 -20.66 18.73 0.93
C LYS A 260 -19.34 18.49 1.65
N PRO A 261 -18.39 19.43 1.55
CA PRO A 261 -17.16 19.36 2.33
C PRO A 261 -17.46 19.23 3.83
N LYS A 262 -16.74 18.37 4.50
CA LYS A 262 -16.77 18.32 5.98
C LYS A 262 -15.99 19.46 6.59
N GLU A 263 -16.34 19.79 7.83
CA GLU A 263 -15.53 20.72 8.64
C GLU A 263 -14.11 20.17 8.78
N PRO A 264 -13.08 21.01 8.64
CA PRO A 264 -11.70 20.57 8.76
C PRO A 264 -11.41 19.95 10.13
N LYS A 265 -10.77 18.79 10.17
CA LYS A 265 -10.32 18.11 11.41
C LYS A 265 -9.45 19.05 12.26
N TYR A 266 -8.66 19.93 11.63
CA TYR A 266 -7.78 20.90 12.28
C TYR A 266 -8.22 22.33 11.94
N PRO A 267 -8.97 23.03 12.83
CA PRO A 267 -9.52 24.35 12.54
C PRO A 267 -8.49 25.48 12.64
N SER A 268 -7.27 25.22 13.16
CA SER A 268 -6.23 26.24 13.37
C SER A 268 -4.83 25.65 13.38
N GLY A 269 -3.81 26.52 13.35
CA GLY A 269 -2.40 26.14 13.48
C GLY A 269 -1.78 25.55 12.21
N VAL A 270 -0.60 24.94 12.34
CA VAL A 270 0.20 24.43 11.22
C VAL A 270 -0.51 23.28 10.47
N LEU A 271 -1.28 22.45 11.15
CA LEU A 271 -2.01 21.36 10.51
C LEU A 271 -3.14 21.87 9.62
N LYS A 272 -3.81 22.96 10.01
CA LYS A 272 -4.77 23.64 9.11
C LYS A 272 -4.07 24.14 7.86
N PHE A 273 -2.93 24.81 8.02
CA PHE A 273 -2.16 25.32 6.91
C PHE A 273 -1.71 24.18 5.97
N TYR A 274 -1.17 23.10 6.53
CA TYR A 274 -0.81 21.91 5.76
C TYR A 274 -2.01 21.35 4.98
N ALA A 275 -3.14 21.11 5.63
CA ALA A 275 -4.35 20.56 4.99
C ALA A 275 -4.86 21.44 3.83
N GLN A 276 -4.72 22.77 3.94
CA GLN A 276 -5.12 23.67 2.86
C GLN A 276 -4.21 23.61 1.64
N HIS A 277 -2.90 23.41 1.84
CA HIS A 277 -1.86 23.49 0.80
C HIS A 277 -1.32 22.11 0.34
N ALA A 278 -1.68 21.03 1.03
CA ALA A 278 -1.23 19.68 0.65
C ALA A 278 -1.72 19.29 -0.74
N LEU A 279 -0.82 18.71 -1.52
CA LEU A 279 -1.16 18.11 -2.80
C LEU A 279 -1.72 16.68 -2.61
N SER A 280 -2.32 16.15 -3.69
CA SER A 280 -2.75 14.75 -3.75
C SER A 280 -1.60 13.79 -3.42
N PRO A 281 -1.89 12.62 -2.79
CA PRO A 281 -0.88 11.57 -2.57
C PRO A 281 -0.18 11.14 -3.85
N MET A 282 -0.88 11.16 -4.99
CA MET A 282 -0.32 10.82 -6.30
C MET A 282 0.67 11.85 -6.84
N ALA A 283 0.65 13.07 -6.30
CA ALA A 283 1.64 14.13 -6.57
C ALA A 283 2.74 14.17 -5.51
N GLY A 284 2.62 13.39 -4.42
CA GLY A 284 3.62 13.29 -3.34
C GLY A 284 3.16 13.80 -1.97
N GLY A 285 1.94 14.36 -1.84
CA GLY A 285 1.37 14.80 -0.57
C GLY A 285 2.12 15.94 0.12
N TYR A 286 3.02 16.64 -0.58
CA TYR A 286 3.75 17.78 -0.03
C TYR A 286 2.93 19.07 -0.12
N MET A 287 3.38 20.10 0.54
CA MET A 287 2.78 21.46 0.42
C MET A 287 3.34 22.19 -0.80
N ASP A 288 2.44 22.81 -1.56
CA ASP A 288 2.75 23.68 -2.69
C ASP A 288 2.25 25.10 -2.40
#